data_a9011e83cf2155684cf8a21e83a7da01
#
_entry.id   a9011e83cf2155684cf8a21e83a7da01
#
_cell.length_a   1.000
_cell.length_b   1.000
_cell.length_c   1.000
_cell.angle_alpha   90.00
_cell.angle_beta   90.00
_cell.angle_gamma   90.00
#
_symmetry.space_group_name_H-M   'P 1'
#
loop_
_entity.id
_entity.type
_entity.pdbx_description
1 polymer ?
#
loop_
_entity_poly.entity_id
_entity_poly.type
_entity_poly.pdbx_seq_one_letter_code
_entity_poly.pdbx_strand_id
1 'polypeptide(L)'
;NDNLLATAQAVYKAWFVEYKPFGGNCPISWRVGSVDEIAEFFDSMRKPLSSLERADMARIYPYYGAVSIVDYVDDYIFDGEYLLLSEDGIYVVDDSGHPLLQHIIGKFWANNHAHILKGKAGFTEDSCTSFCPTQICHQLLRELPSPKSIKQT
;
A
#
# COMPACT_ATOMS: atom_id res chain seq x y z
N ASN A 1 -14.72 17.20 -5.63
CA ASN A 1 -13.95 16.26 -4.80
C ASN A 1 -12.63 16.82 -4.28
N ASP A 2 -11.97 17.74 -5.03
CA ASP A 2 -10.66 18.28 -4.66
C ASP A 2 -10.67 19.05 -3.32
N ASN A 3 -11.77 19.72 -3.00
CA ASN A 3 -11.94 20.42 -1.72
C ASN A 3 -12.01 19.48 -0.51
N LEU A 4 -12.61 18.29 -0.67
CA LEU A 4 -12.70 17.32 0.42
C LEU A 4 -11.33 16.67 0.70
N LEU A 5 -10.60 16.33 -0.35
CA LEU A 5 -9.26 15.78 -0.22
C LEU A 5 -8.32 16.80 0.43
N ALA A 6 -8.31 18.03 -0.06
CA ALA A 6 -7.50 19.12 0.52
C ALA A 6 -7.84 19.36 2.01
N THR A 7 -9.13 19.31 2.36
CA THR A 7 -9.58 19.45 3.74
C THR A 7 -9.08 18.28 4.60
N ALA A 8 -9.22 17.05 4.13
CA ALA A 8 -8.74 15.87 4.85
C ALA A 8 -7.22 15.92 5.09
N GLN A 9 -6.46 16.30 4.06
CA GLN A 9 -5.00 16.48 4.16
C GLN A 9 -4.63 17.60 5.14
N ALA A 10 -5.34 18.72 5.12
CA ALA A 10 -5.09 19.81 6.06
C ALA A 10 -5.39 19.40 7.52
N VAL A 11 -6.49 18.68 7.75
CA VAL A 11 -6.83 18.14 9.06
C VAL A 11 -5.77 17.14 9.51
N TYR A 12 -5.41 16.20 8.66
CA TYR A 12 -4.35 15.23 8.96
C TYR A 12 -3.03 15.92 9.35
N LYS A 13 -2.58 16.86 8.54
CA LYS A 13 -1.36 17.63 8.82
C LYS A 13 -1.43 18.35 10.16
N ALA A 14 -2.55 19.04 10.41
CA ALA A 14 -2.74 19.77 11.66
C ALA A 14 -2.71 18.86 12.91
N TRP A 15 -3.29 17.68 12.81
CA TRP A 15 -3.43 16.75 13.95
C TRP A 15 -2.18 15.90 14.18
N PHE A 16 -1.62 15.33 13.12
CA PHE A 16 -0.62 14.25 13.20
C PHE A 16 0.80 14.68 12.85
N VAL A 17 0.96 15.83 12.22
CA VAL A 17 2.28 16.37 11.86
C VAL A 17 2.62 17.61 12.70
N GLU A 18 1.68 18.54 12.81
CA GLU A 18 1.87 19.81 13.53
C GLU A 18 1.36 19.75 14.97
N TYR A 19 0.62 18.70 15.35
CA TYR A 19 0.05 18.48 16.67
C TYR A 19 -0.75 19.68 17.23
N LYS A 20 -1.38 20.48 16.33
CA LYS A 20 -2.11 21.71 16.73
C LYS A 20 -3.14 21.52 17.82
N PRO A 21 -4.00 20.45 17.82
CA PRO A 21 -4.94 20.22 18.91
C PRO A 21 -4.27 19.92 20.25
N PHE A 22 -2.99 19.59 20.25
CA PHE A 22 -2.20 19.22 21.43
C PHE A 22 -1.14 20.27 21.79
N GLY A 23 -1.34 21.53 21.34
CA GLY A 23 -0.41 22.62 21.64
C GLY A 23 0.92 22.55 20.91
N GLY A 24 0.96 21.89 19.75
CA GLY A 24 2.16 21.77 18.89
C GLY A 24 3.16 20.70 19.34
N ASN A 25 2.80 19.86 20.33
CA ASN A 25 3.65 18.78 20.82
C ASN A 25 2.96 17.42 20.63
N CYS A 26 3.75 16.41 20.26
CA CYS A 26 3.26 15.05 20.21
C CYS A 26 2.74 14.62 21.60
N PRO A 27 1.51 14.10 21.70
CA PRO A 27 0.98 13.62 22.98
C PRO A 27 1.88 12.55 23.61
N ILE A 28 2.11 12.61 24.89
CA ILE A 28 2.97 11.68 25.62
C ILE A 28 2.49 10.21 25.56
N SER A 29 1.19 10.03 25.31
CA SER A 29 0.57 8.71 25.14
C SER A 29 0.79 8.11 23.73
N TRP A 30 1.28 8.91 22.80
CA TRP A 30 1.57 8.44 21.45
C TRP A 30 3.01 7.91 21.37
N ARG A 31 3.19 6.88 20.57
CA ARG A 31 4.50 6.30 20.28
C ARG A 31 4.67 6.11 18.79
N VAL A 32 5.90 6.09 18.36
CA VAL A 32 6.26 5.60 17.03
C VAL A 32 6.19 4.07 17.09
N GLY A 33 5.54 3.46 16.11
CA GLY A 33 5.44 2.02 15.92
C GLY A 33 5.89 1.64 14.51
N SER A 34 6.02 0.36 14.27
CA SER A 34 6.29 -0.17 12.94
C SER A 34 4.98 -0.54 12.22
N VAL A 35 5.04 -0.62 10.89
CA VAL A 35 3.84 -0.88 10.09
C VAL A 35 3.35 -2.30 10.25
N ASP A 36 4.24 -3.24 10.52
CA ASP A 36 3.87 -4.62 10.81
C ASP A 36 3.04 -4.75 12.10
N GLU A 37 2.96 -3.71 12.93
CA GLU A 37 2.02 -3.66 14.06
C GLU A 37 0.57 -3.41 13.62
N ILE A 38 0.36 -2.68 12.53
CA ILE A 38 -0.96 -2.22 12.04
C ILE A 38 -1.41 -2.85 10.73
N ALA A 39 -0.48 -3.48 10.00
CA ALA A 39 -0.75 -4.16 8.73
C ALA A 39 -0.05 -5.52 8.67
N GLU A 40 -0.68 -6.46 8.00
CA GLU A 40 -0.14 -7.76 7.67
C GLU A 40 0.27 -7.78 6.20
N PHE A 41 1.44 -8.37 5.91
CA PHE A 41 2.00 -8.46 4.56
C PHE A 41 1.75 -9.84 3.97
N PHE A 42 1.24 -9.88 2.74
CA PHE A 42 0.94 -11.08 1.98
C PHE A 42 1.88 -11.29 0.78
N ASP A 43 3.05 -10.69 0.83
CA ASP A 43 4.02 -10.68 -0.27
C ASP A 43 4.46 -12.09 -0.70
N SER A 44 4.52 -13.02 0.23
CA SER A 44 4.86 -14.42 -0.04
C SER A 44 3.85 -15.15 -0.94
N MET A 45 2.64 -14.64 -1.05
CA MET A 45 1.59 -15.20 -1.91
C MET A 45 1.64 -14.65 -3.33
N ARG A 46 2.39 -13.59 -3.58
CA ARG A 46 2.52 -12.98 -4.92
C ARG A 46 3.16 -13.98 -5.89
N LYS A 47 2.64 -14.02 -7.11
CA LYS A 47 3.14 -14.89 -8.15
C LYS A 47 3.21 -14.12 -9.47
N PRO A 48 4.39 -13.65 -9.89
CA PRO A 48 4.54 -12.99 -11.18
C PRO A 48 4.28 -13.98 -12.31
N LEU A 49 3.53 -13.53 -13.31
CA LEU A 49 3.27 -14.25 -14.55
C LEU A 49 3.89 -13.48 -15.70
N SER A 50 4.64 -14.17 -16.54
CA SER A 50 5.15 -13.60 -17.79
C SER A 50 4.02 -13.28 -18.76
N SER A 51 4.27 -12.42 -19.74
CA SER A 51 3.30 -12.12 -20.79
C SER A 51 2.91 -13.35 -21.59
N LEU A 52 3.84 -14.31 -21.75
CA LEU A 52 3.57 -15.56 -22.47
C LEU A 52 2.60 -16.45 -21.68
N GLU A 53 2.79 -16.59 -20.37
CA GLU A 53 1.87 -17.36 -19.53
C GLU A 53 0.45 -16.77 -19.52
N ARG A 54 0.34 -15.44 -19.58
CA ARG A 54 -0.96 -14.76 -19.61
C ARG A 54 -1.65 -14.73 -20.99
N ALA A 55 -0.90 -15.01 -22.06
CA ALA A 55 -1.40 -14.85 -23.42
C ALA A 55 -2.62 -15.74 -23.72
N ASP A 56 -2.63 -16.95 -23.17
CA ASP A 56 -3.67 -17.96 -23.42
C ASP A 56 -4.72 -18.03 -22.28
N MET A 57 -4.62 -17.18 -21.25
CA MET A 57 -5.57 -17.13 -20.14
C MET A 57 -6.86 -16.41 -20.50
N ALA A 58 -7.97 -16.88 -19.96
CA ALA A 58 -9.24 -16.16 -20.03
C ALA A 58 -9.14 -14.88 -19.17
N ARG A 59 -9.59 -13.75 -19.72
CA ARG A 59 -9.49 -12.42 -19.10
C ARG A 59 -10.61 -12.17 -18.11
N ILE A 60 -10.59 -12.84 -16.95
CA ILE A 60 -11.66 -12.82 -15.96
C ILE A 60 -11.31 -11.91 -14.78
N TYR A 61 -10.14 -12.11 -14.18
CA TYR A 61 -9.71 -11.40 -12.98
C TYR A 61 -8.60 -10.41 -13.26
N PRO A 62 -8.60 -9.22 -12.63
CA PRO A 62 -7.55 -8.23 -12.83
C PRO A 62 -6.20 -8.73 -12.32
N TYR A 63 -5.15 -8.50 -13.12
CA TYR A 63 -3.75 -8.75 -12.78
C TYR A 63 -3.07 -7.41 -12.51
N TYR A 64 -2.73 -7.16 -11.25
CA TYR A 64 -2.16 -5.90 -10.80
C TYR A 64 -0.63 -5.88 -10.90
N GLY A 65 -0.13 -4.74 -11.39
CA GLY A 65 1.27 -4.35 -11.35
C GLY A 65 1.55 -3.36 -10.21
N ALA A 66 2.64 -2.59 -10.34
CA ALA A 66 3.05 -1.60 -9.36
C ALA A 66 1.99 -0.52 -9.09
N VAL A 67 1.32 -0.03 -10.13
CA VAL A 67 0.46 1.18 -10.04
C VAL A 67 -0.94 1.01 -10.62
N SER A 68 -1.20 -0.08 -11.34
CA SER A 68 -2.48 -0.29 -12.03
C SER A 68 -2.69 -1.74 -12.43
N ILE A 69 -3.88 -2.03 -12.96
CA ILE A 69 -4.15 -3.27 -13.69
C ILE A 69 -3.30 -3.26 -14.96
N VAL A 70 -2.45 -4.27 -15.12
CA VAL A 70 -1.58 -4.43 -16.29
C VAL A 70 -2.12 -5.48 -17.27
N ASP A 71 -3.00 -6.37 -16.80
CA ASP A 71 -3.62 -7.42 -17.61
C ASP A 71 -4.82 -8.04 -16.88
N TYR A 72 -5.41 -9.08 -17.47
CA TYR A 72 -6.41 -9.94 -16.87
C TYR A 72 -6.00 -11.40 -17.03
N VAL A 73 -6.36 -12.23 -16.04
CA VAL A 73 -6.04 -13.67 -15.96
C VAL A 73 -7.29 -14.49 -15.66
N ASP A 74 -7.20 -15.80 -15.76
CA ASP A 74 -8.33 -16.72 -15.60
C ASP A 74 -8.56 -17.19 -14.15
N ASP A 75 -7.62 -16.91 -13.25
CA ASP A 75 -7.68 -17.27 -11.84
C ASP A 75 -7.27 -16.09 -10.94
N TYR A 76 -7.39 -16.24 -9.62
CA TYR A 76 -7.05 -15.23 -8.63
C TYR A 76 -6.28 -15.84 -7.47
N ILE A 77 -5.46 -15.02 -6.80
CA ILE A 77 -4.75 -15.41 -5.57
C ILE A 77 -5.42 -14.78 -4.35
N PHE A 78 -5.93 -13.56 -4.51
CA PHE A 78 -6.50 -12.78 -3.43
C PHE A 78 -8.01 -12.63 -3.62
N ASP A 79 -8.77 -12.73 -2.51
CA ASP A 79 -10.21 -12.48 -2.46
C ASP A 79 -10.51 -11.72 -1.16
N GLY A 80 -11.01 -10.49 -1.27
CA GLY A 80 -11.29 -9.63 -0.14
C GLY A 80 -10.85 -8.20 -0.35
N GLU A 81 -10.52 -7.51 0.74
CA GLU A 81 -10.11 -6.12 0.77
C GLU A 81 -8.61 -6.05 1.12
N TYR A 82 -7.85 -5.36 0.28
CA TYR A 82 -6.38 -5.25 0.39
C TYR A 82 -5.89 -3.89 -0.09
N LEU A 83 -4.72 -3.51 0.40
CA LEU A 83 -3.94 -2.39 -0.11
C LEU A 83 -2.73 -2.90 -0.89
N LEU A 84 -2.51 -2.34 -2.07
CA LEU A 84 -1.32 -2.56 -2.86
C LEU A 84 -0.44 -1.31 -2.76
N LEU A 85 0.74 -1.45 -2.17
CA LEU A 85 1.75 -0.40 -2.07
C LEU A 85 2.84 -0.66 -3.11
N SER A 86 3.07 0.29 -4.01
CA SER A 86 4.11 0.18 -5.03
C SER A 86 5.49 -0.05 -4.40
N GLU A 87 6.23 -1.05 -4.90
CA GLU A 87 7.52 -1.49 -4.34
C GLU A 87 8.71 -0.97 -5.16
N ASP A 88 8.55 -0.78 -6.48
CA ASP A 88 9.66 -0.57 -7.39
C ASP A 88 9.62 0.74 -8.19
N GLY A 89 10.81 1.32 -8.38
CA GLY A 89 11.14 2.31 -9.37
C GLY A 89 10.58 3.71 -9.14
N ILE A 90 10.39 4.44 -10.23
CA ILE A 90 9.86 5.81 -10.23
C ILE A 90 8.38 5.89 -9.79
N TYR A 91 7.72 4.75 -9.66
CA TYR A 91 6.30 4.64 -9.32
C TYR A 91 6.04 4.47 -7.82
N VAL A 92 7.05 4.62 -6.98
CA VAL A 92 6.89 4.46 -5.53
C VAL A 92 6.13 5.62 -4.92
N VAL A 93 6.28 6.82 -5.50
CA VAL A 93 5.59 8.04 -5.06
C VAL A 93 4.98 8.78 -6.26
N ASP A 94 3.93 9.56 -6.01
CA ASP A 94 3.37 10.50 -6.97
C ASP A 94 4.22 11.79 -7.07
N ASP A 95 3.80 12.71 -7.96
CA ASP A 95 4.48 14.01 -8.15
C ASP A 95 4.54 14.88 -6.89
N SER A 96 3.70 14.58 -5.90
CA SER A 96 3.67 15.26 -4.60
C SER A 96 4.50 14.54 -3.52
N GLY A 97 5.12 13.43 -3.87
CA GLY A 97 5.90 12.59 -2.95
C GLY A 97 5.06 11.65 -2.09
N HIS A 98 3.77 11.44 -2.42
CA HIS A 98 2.93 10.48 -1.74
C HIS A 98 3.14 9.08 -2.32
N PRO A 99 3.17 8.04 -1.49
CA PRO A 99 3.26 6.67 -1.98
C PRO A 99 2.03 6.28 -2.78
N LEU A 100 2.27 5.52 -3.84
CA LEU A 100 1.21 5.01 -4.68
C LEU A 100 0.57 3.80 -4.02
N LEU A 101 -0.63 4.01 -3.53
CA LEU A 101 -1.49 3.00 -2.92
C LEU A 101 -2.70 2.73 -3.80
N GLN A 102 -3.00 1.46 -3.97
CA GLN A 102 -4.23 1.01 -4.62
C GLN A 102 -5.07 0.27 -3.58
N HIS A 103 -6.31 0.70 -3.38
CA HIS A 103 -7.28 0.01 -2.53
C HIS A 103 -8.11 -0.92 -3.41
N ILE A 104 -8.01 -2.22 -3.19
CA ILE A 104 -8.59 -3.26 -4.01
C ILE A 104 -9.62 -4.03 -3.21
N ILE A 105 -10.80 -4.21 -3.79
CA ILE A 105 -11.89 -5.01 -3.22
C ILE A 105 -12.29 -6.09 -4.23
N GLY A 106 -12.30 -7.34 -3.79
CA GLY A 106 -12.73 -8.48 -4.58
C GLY A 106 -11.59 -9.42 -4.97
N LYS A 107 -11.77 -10.10 -6.10
CA LYS A 107 -10.85 -11.13 -6.58
C LYS A 107 -9.82 -10.56 -7.54
N PHE A 108 -8.54 -10.82 -7.26
CA PHE A 108 -7.46 -10.32 -8.10
C PHE A 108 -6.20 -11.19 -8.02
N TRP A 109 -5.31 -10.95 -8.96
CA TRP A 109 -3.95 -11.48 -8.96
C TRP A 109 -2.97 -10.32 -8.91
N ALA A 110 -1.84 -10.48 -8.22
CA ALA A 110 -0.79 -9.46 -8.13
C ALA A 110 0.58 -10.03 -8.49
N ASN A 111 1.36 -9.21 -9.18
CA ASN A 111 2.78 -9.49 -9.42
C ASN A 111 3.64 -9.08 -8.20
N ASN A 112 4.96 -9.10 -8.37
CA ASN A 112 5.95 -8.79 -7.34
C ASN A 112 6.40 -7.31 -7.32
N HIS A 113 5.67 -6.40 -7.99
CA HIS A 113 6.00 -4.97 -8.02
C HIS A 113 5.17 -4.11 -7.07
N ALA A 114 4.34 -4.74 -6.25
CA ALA A 114 3.60 -4.09 -5.19
C ALA A 114 3.57 -4.96 -3.94
N HIS A 115 3.72 -4.37 -2.76
CA HIS A 115 3.43 -5.04 -1.49
C HIS A 115 1.91 -5.19 -1.34
N ILE A 116 1.50 -6.34 -0.83
CA ILE A 116 0.10 -6.65 -0.56
C ILE A 116 -0.11 -6.58 0.95
N LEU A 117 -0.96 -5.65 1.39
CA LEU A 117 -1.19 -5.40 2.79
C LEU A 117 -2.67 -5.56 3.15
N LYS A 118 -2.90 -5.95 4.39
CA LYS A 118 -4.22 -5.94 5.02
C LYS A 118 -4.11 -5.33 6.40
N GLY A 119 -5.09 -4.50 6.78
CA GLY A 119 -5.13 -3.92 8.12
C GLY A 119 -5.31 -4.98 9.20
N LYS A 120 -4.67 -4.78 10.35
CA LYS A 120 -4.80 -5.62 11.54
C LYS A 120 -4.85 -4.78 12.82
N ALA A 121 -5.14 -5.43 13.96
CA ALA A 121 -5.17 -4.79 15.28
C ALA A 121 -6.18 -3.63 15.38
N GLY A 122 -7.29 -3.69 14.63
CA GLY A 122 -8.33 -2.65 14.60
C GLY A 122 -8.08 -1.53 13.58
N PHE A 123 -7.00 -1.61 12.81
CA PHE A 123 -6.78 -0.75 11.65
C PHE A 123 -7.42 -1.38 10.42
N THR A 124 -8.21 -0.59 9.71
CA THR A 124 -8.81 -0.96 8.43
C THR A 124 -7.94 -0.48 7.27
N GLU A 125 -8.20 -0.98 6.08
CA GLU A 125 -7.55 -0.55 4.84
C GLU A 125 -7.75 0.97 4.62
N ASP A 126 -8.95 1.49 4.88
CA ASP A 126 -9.23 2.93 4.86
C ASP A 126 -8.39 3.72 5.87
N SER A 127 -8.21 3.18 7.08
CA SER A 127 -7.34 3.81 8.07
C SER A 127 -5.90 3.84 7.57
N CYS A 128 -5.39 2.73 7.05
CA CYS A 128 -4.04 2.66 6.48
C CYS A 128 -3.86 3.63 5.31
N THR A 129 -4.85 3.75 4.43
CA THR A 129 -4.84 4.70 3.30
C THR A 129 -4.81 6.14 3.80
N SER A 130 -5.58 6.45 4.85
CA SER A 130 -5.65 7.79 5.43
C SER A 130 -4.37 8.20 6.17
N PHE A 131 -3.66 7.25 6.78
CA PHE A 131 -2.39 7.49 7.48
C PHE A 131 -1.18 7.50 6.55
N CYS A 132 -1.31 7.05 5.32
CA CYS A 132 -0.21 6.87 4.37
C CYS A 132 0.21 8.12 3.56
N PRO A 133 -0.45 9.31 3.57
CA PRO A 133 -0.12 10.34 2.60
C PRO A 133 1.24 11.01 2.71
N THR A 134 2.01 10.96 3.81
CA THR A 134 3.19 11.83 3.83
C THR A 134 4.44 11.42 4.60
N GLN A 135 4.38 10.72 5.71
CA GLN A 135 5.59 10.45 6.52
C GLN A 135 5.79 8.98 6.88
N ILE A 136 4.73 8.25 7.12
CA ILE A 136 4.80 6.83 7.51
C ILE A 136 5.31 5.99 6.34
N CYS A 137 4.88 6.29 5.12
CA CYS A 137 5.31 5.54 3.95
C CYS A 137 6.76 5.81 3.52
N HIS A 138 7.31 7.00 3.77
CA HIS A 138 8.74 7.25 3.55
C HIS A 138 9.61 6.42 4.50
N GLN A 139 9.11 6.17 5.70
CA GLN A 139 9.79 5.32 6.68
C GLN A 139 9.58 3.84 6.36
N LEU A 140 8.37 3.46 5.92
CA LEU A 140 8.01 2.14 5.41
C LEU A 140 8.92 1.69 4.27
N LEU A 141 9.08 2.53 3.27
CA LEU A 141 9.90 2.21 2.09
C LEU A 141 11.40 2.09 2.42
N ARG A 142 11.85 2.67 3.54
CA ARG A 142 13.24 2.54 4.02
C ARG A 142 13.47 1.30 4.87
N GLU A 143 12.45 0.78 5.55
CA GLU A 143 12.55 -0.35 6.48
C GLU A 143 12.16 -1.69 5.85
N LEU A 144 11.46 -1.67 4.71
CA LEU A 144 11.17 -2.90 3.97
C LEU A 144 12.46 -3.43 3.32
N PRO A 145 12.79 -4.71 3.54
CA PRO A 145 13.95 -5.31 2.88
C PRO A 145 13.73 -5.30 1.36
N SER A 146 14.70 -4.76 0.62
CA SER A 146 14.63 -4.82 -0.84
C SER A 146 14.57 -6.28 -1.31
N PRO A 147 13.87 -6.60 -2.39
CA PRO A 147 13.69 -7.98 -2.89
C PRO A 147 15.00 -8.73 -3.15
N LYS A 148 16.12 -8.02 -3.23
CA LYS A 148 17.46 -8.58 -3.48
C LYS A 148 18.11 -9.22 -2.25
N SER A 149 17.54 -9.10 -1.07
CA SER A 149 18.13 -9.64 0.17
C SER A 149 17.57 -11.00 0.60
N ILE A 150 16.54 -11.51 -0.05
CA ILE A 150 16.07 -12.89 0.17
C ILE A 150 16.85 -13.83 -0.75
N LYS A 151 18.10 -14.12 -0.40
CA LYS A 151 18.77 -15.28 -0.95
C LYS A 151 18.07 -16.52 -0.39
N GLN A 152 17.49 -17.30 -1.29
CA GLN A 152 17.04 -18.65 -1.00
C GLN A 152 18.18 -19.42 -0.33
N THR A 153 17.93 -19.90 0.86
CA THR A 153 18.69 -20.97 1.50
C THR A 153 17.90 -22.25 1.33
#